data_d5849511eab6cc5651d3f2224f6184a3
#
_entry.id   d5849511eab6cc5651d3f2224f6184a3
#
_cell.length_a   1.000
_cell.length_b   1.000
_cell.length_c   1.000
_cell.angle_alpha   90.00
_cell.angle_beta   90.00
_cell.angle_gamma   90.00
#
_symmetry.space_group_name_H-M   'P 1'
#
loop_
_entity.id
_entity.type
_entity.pdbx_description
1 polymer ?
#
loop_
_entity_poly.entity_id
_entity_poly.type
_entity_poly.pdbx_seq_one_letter_code
_entity_poly.pdbx_strand_id
1 'polypeptide(L)'
;MFIGRVQTKPEPMRSVDFPLSDLDSSAQWMRMATMENVEYSKGLKELEAAMGKNGGLEKINMTGDASDVASTGNGMPSGKGVNYRWSQTEDEVEVSVDVAPGTVSKSVRVLFKPSQFIVKVNDEVVCDLSGLHAPIRPDECTWTMGVDEVCVSLAKRDDERSWRALVGA
;
A
#
# COMPACT_ATOMS: atom_id res chain seq x y z
N MET A 1 25.88 43.33 40.68
CA MET A 1 26.39 42.31 39.76
C MET A 1 25.38 42.14 38.63
N PHE A 2 25.60 42.89 37.52
CA PHE A 2 24.65 42.92 36.39
C PHE A 2 25.06 41.86 35.36
N ILE A 3 24.20 40.89 35.12
CA ILE A 3 24.39 39.89 34.07
C ILE A 3 23.70 40.40 32.82
N GLY A 4 24.50 40.89 31.87
CA GLY A 4 24.02 41.37 30.59
C GLY A 4 23.50 40.21 29.73
N ARG A 5 22.25 40.31 29.32
CA ARG A 5 21.60 39.40 28.36
C ARG A 5 22.03 39.79 26.95
N VAL A 6 22.83 38.94 26.30
CA VAL A 6 23.18 39.11 24.89
C VAL A 6 21.98 38.66 24.05
N GLN A 7 21.29 39.60 23.43
CA GLN A 7 20.33 39.33 22.39
C GLN A 7 21.07 39.17 21.06
N THR A 8 21.21 37.93 20.58
CA THR A 8 21.62 37.68 19.20
C THR A 8 20.45 37.91 18.26
N LYS A 9 20.49 39.00 17.50
CA LYS A 9 19.60 39.22 16.35
C LYS A 9 19.92 38.16 15.30
N PRO A 10 18.89 37.49 14.70
CA PRO A 10 19.13 36.67 13.53
C PRO A 10 19.52 37.57 12.35
N GLU A 11 20.66 37.30 11.74
CA GLU A 11 21.08 37.96 10.52
C GLU A 11 20.10 37.62 9.38
N PRO A 12 19.75 38.59 8.53
CA PRO A 12 18.91 38.32 7.35
C PRO A 12 19.71 37.44 6.39
N MET A 13 19.07 36.36 5.92
CA MET A 13 19.62 35.53 4.85
C MET A 13 20.00 36.40 3.67
N ARG A 14 21.29 36.45 3.36
CA ARG A 14 21.77 37.08 2.14
C ARG A 14 21.24 36.29 0.95
N SER A 15 20.47 36.98 0.11
CA SER A 15 20.16 36.51 -1.24
C SER A 15 21.50 36.26 -1.94
N VAL A 16 21.76 35.01 -2.29
CA VAL A 16 22.92 34.66 -3.10
C VAL A 16 22.54 34.96 -4.54
N ASP A 17 22.99 36.14 -5.04
CA ASP A 17 22.92 36.43 -6.47
C ASP A 17 23.85 35.46 -7.20
N PHE A 18 23.29 34.49 -7.86
CA PHE A 18 24.01 33.65 -8.80
C PHE A 18 24.36 34.48 -10.05
N PRO A 19 25.65 34.63 -10.37
CA PRO A 19 26.04 35.35 -11.58
C PRO A 19 25.52 34.61 -12.82
N LEU A 20 24.93 35.39 -13.73
CA LEU A 20 24.36 34.88 -15.00
C LEU A 20 25.40 34.17 -15.93
N SER A 21 26.69 34.25 -15.59
CA SER A 21 27.77 33.55 -16.30
C SER A 21 27.78 32.03 -16.07
N ASP A 22 27.09 31.50 -15.05
CA ASP A 22 27.02 30.07 -14.77
C ASP A 22 25.87 29.36 -15.48
N LEU A 23 25.06 30.08 -16.26
CA LEU A 23 23.97 29.50 -17.05
C LEU A 23 24.45 28.60 -18.21
N ASP A 24 25.69 28.74 -18.65
CA ASP A 24 26.26 27.87 -19.69
C ASP A 24 26.60 26.47 -19.19
N SER A 25 26.94 26.31 -17.92
CA SER A 25 27.14 24.99 -17.29
C SER A 25 25.80 24.26 -17.07
N SER A 26 24.70 25.01 -16.86
CA SER A 26 23.37 24.41 -16.72
C SER A 26 22.85 23.82 -18.04
N ALA A 27 23.24 24.37 -19.18
CA ALA A 27 22.89 23.82 -20.50
C ALA A 27 23.56 22.48 -20.78
N GLN A 28 24.73 22.24 -20.19
CA GLN A 28 25.48 21.00 -20.39
C GLN A 28 24.87 19.83 -19.58
N TRP A 29 24.48 20.06 -18.33
CA TRP A 29 23.80 19.01 -17.55
C TRP A 29 22.36 18.77 -18.06
N MET A 30 21.66 19.80 -18.55
CA MET A 30 20.38 19.61 -19.23
C MET A 30 20.49 18.75 -20.48
N ARG A 31 21.56 18.89 -21.26
CA ARG A 31 21.83 18.03 -22.41
C ARG A 31 22.14 16.61 -22.00
N MET A 32 22.90 16.41 -20.92
CA MET A 32 23.16 15.08 -20.35
C MET A 32 21.89 14.43 -19.82
N ALA A 33 21.07 15.16 -19.06
CA ALA A 33 19.79 14.67 -18.56
C ALA A 33 18.81 14.33 -19.68
N THR A 34 18.86 15.06 -20.81
CA THR A 34 18.02 14.77 -21.98
C THR A 34 18.51 13.53 -22.71
N MET A 35 19.81 13.30 -22.79
CA MET A 35 20.39 12.08 -23.38
C MET A 35 20.08 10.85 -22.53
N GLU A 36 20.24 10.93 -21.22
CA GLU A 36 19.85 9.84 -20.30
C GLU A 36 18.35 9.53 -20.39
N ASN A 37 17.49 10.54 -20.50
CA ASN A 37 16.06 10.34 -20.69
C ASN A 37 15.71 9.67 -22.03
N VAL A 38 16.48 9.93 -23.09
CA VAL A 38 16.28 9.28 -24.40
C VAL A 38 16.73 7.82 -24.36
N GLU A 39 17.83 7.49 -23.68
CA GLU A 39 18.25 6.11 -23.48
C GLU A 39 17.29 5.34 -22.57
N TYR A 40 16.82 5.98 -21.48
CA TYR A 40 15.84 5.39 -20.58
C TYR A 40 14.50 5.11 -21.30
N SER A 41 14.02 6.04 -22.10
CA SER A 41 12.78 5.84 -22.89
C SER A 41 12.94 4.79 -24.01
N LYS A 42 14.14 4.59 -24.52
CA LYS A 42 14.45 3.53 -25.50
C LYS A 42 14.47 2.16 -24.83
N GLY A 43 15.07 2.07 -23.64
CA GLY A 43 15.05 0.87 -22.81
C GLY A 43 13.65 0.46 -22.37
N LEU A 44 12.78 1.43 -22.01
CA LEU A 44 11.38 1.17 -21.69
C LEU A 44 10.60 0.62 -22.89
N LYS A 45 10.80 1.17 -24.08
CA LYS A 45 10.18 0.68 -25.32
C LYS A 45 10.65 -0.72 -25.71
N GLU A 46 11.93 -1.03 -25.49
CA GLU A 46 12.44 -2.39 -25.71
C GLU A 46 11.88 -3.38 -24.68
N LEU A 47 11.70 -2.97 -23.43
CA LEU A 47 11.06 -3.77 -22.38
C LEU A 47 9.58 -4.02 -22.70
N GLU A 48 8.84 -2.98 -23.12
CA GLU A 48 7.45 -3.11 -23.57
C GLU A 48 7.32 -4.04 -24.78
N ALA A 49 8.23 -3.94 -25.75
CA ALA A 49 8.24 -4.81 -26.91
C ALA A 49 8.61 -6.25 -26.57
N ALA A 50 9.45 -6.48 -25.56
CA ALA A 50 9.80 -7.80 -25.06
C ALA A 50 8.65 -8.41 -24.24
N MET A 51 7.96 -7.62 -23.42
CA MET A 51 6.78 -8.05 -22.68
C MET A 51 5.58 -8.34 -23.60
N GLY A 52 5.42 -7.59 -24.68
CA GLY A 52 4.35 -7.80 -25.67
C GLY A 52 4.46 -9.09 -26.49
N LYS A 53 5.63 -9.75 -26.50
CA LYS A 53 5.84 -11.00 -27.24
C LYS A 53 5.64 -12.27 -26.42
N ASN A 54 5.64 -12.20 -25.08
CA ASN A 54 5.48 -13.34 -24.18
C ASN A 54 4.39 -13.18 -23.11
N GLY A 55 3.68 -12.06 -23.09
CA GLY A 55 2.61 -11.78 -22.16
C GLY A 55 1.25 -11.87 -22.82
N GLY A 56 0.82 -13.07 -23.13
CA GLY A 56 -0.61 -13.30 -23.30
C GLY A 56 -1.29 -12.98 -21.98
N LEU A 57 -1.81 -11.78 -21.84
CA LEU A 57 -2.89 -11.51 -20.90
C LEU A 57 -4.08 -12.33 -21.40
N GLU A 58 -4.15 -13.58 -20.96
CA GLU A 58 -5.39 -14.33 -21.06
C GLU A 58 -6.47 -13.51 -20.39
N LYS A 59 -7.48 -13.15 -21.19
CA LYS A 59 -8.72 -12.60 -20.70
C LYS A 59 -9.26 -13.55 -19.63
N ILE A 60 -9.12 -13.16 -18.37
CA ILE A 60 -9.80 -13.85 -17.27
C ILE A 60 -11.28 -13.61 -17.48
N ASN A 61 -11.96 -14.62 -17.97
CA ASN A 61 -13.42 -14.66 -18.04
C ASN A 61 -13.95 -14.58 -16.61
N MET A 62 -14.64 -13.49 -16.32
CA MET A 62 -15.44 -13.35 -15.10
C MET A 62 -16.69 -14.23 -15.22
N THR A 63 -16.56 -15.52 -15.01
CA THR A 63 -17.67 -16.38 -14.62
C THR A 63 -17.34 -16.90 -13.24
N GLY A 64 -18.17 -16.49 -12.26
CA GLY A 64 -17.93 -16.77 -10.87
C GLY A 64 -17.83 -18.25 -10.57
N ASP A 65 -16.73 -18.62 -9.96
CA ASP A 65 -16.68 -19.76 -9.06
C ASP A 65 -15.63 -19.44 -7.98
N ALA A 66 -16.01 -19.71 -6.74
CA ALA A 66 -15.33 -19.26 -5.54
C ALA A 66 -14.11 -20.14 -5.25
N SER A 67 -13.00 -19.94 -5.97
CA SER A 67 -11.69 -20.46 -5.56
C SER A 67 -10.51 -19.88 -6.35
N ASP A 68 -10.47 -18.57 -6.62
CA ASP A 68 -9.26 -17.96 -7.13
C ASP A 68 -8.30 -17.63 -5.96
N VAL A 69 -7.54 -18.64 -5.57
CA VAL A 69 -6.35 -18.44 -4.74
C VAL A 69 -5.25 -17.88 -5.65
N ALA A 70 -5.23 -16.57 -5.85
CA ALA A 70 -4.14 -15.90 -6.52
C ALA A 70 -2.91 -15.91 -5.59
N SER A 71 -1.77 -16.37 -6.10
CA SER A 71 -0.50 -16.24 -5.39
C SER A 71 0.01 -14.81 -5.53
N THR A 72 0.13 -14.10 -4.43
CA THR A 72 0.88 -12.84 -4.36
C THR A 72 2.35 -13.12 -4.69
N GLY A 73 3.09 -12.13 -5.22
CA GLY A 73 4.47 -12.29 -5.73
C GLY A 73 5.51 -12.90 -4.77
N ASN A 74 5.17 -13.14 -3.50
CA ASN A 74 5.96 -13.87 -2.50
C ASN A 74 5.64 -15.39 -2.44
N GLY A 75 4.79 -15.89 -3.34
CA GLY A 75 4.41 -17.31 -3.38
C GLY A 75 3.42 -17.77 -2.30
N MET A 76 2.93 -16.86 -1.45
CA MET A 76 1.94 -17.17 -0.41
C MET A 76 0.51 -17.10 -0.94
N PRO A 77 -0.40 -17.96 -0.45
CA PRO A 77 -1.80 -17.92 -0.83
C PRO A 77 -2.44 -16.55 -0.55
N SER A 78 -3.29 -16.12 -1.46
CA SER A 78 -4.13 -14.93 -1.34
C SER A 78 -5.50 -15.25 -1.93
N GLY A 79 -6.49 -14.40 -1.74
CA GLY A 79 -7.82 -14.68 -2.28
C GLY A 79 -8.75 -13.46 -2.24
N LYS A 80 -9.94 -13.65 -2.77
CA LYS A 80 -10.98 -12.63 -2.87
C LYS A 80 -12.32 -13.20 -2.39
N GLY A 81 -13.05 -12.41 -1.60
CA GLY A 81 -14.44 -12.65 -1.24
C GLY A 81 -15.38 -11.69 -1.98
N VAL A 82 -16.62 -11.58 -1.50
CA VAL A 82 -17.65 -10.76 -2.15
C VAL A 82 -17.31 -9.26 -2.12
N ASN A 83 -16.84 -8.75 -0.96
CA ASN A 83 -16.53 -7.35 -0.73
C ASN A 83 -15.18 -7.16 -0.06
N TYR A 84 -14.30 -8.14 -0.17
CA TYR A 84 -12.94 -8.06 0.38
C TYR A 84 -11.96 -8.85 -0.48
N ARG A 85 -10.70 -8.49 -0.39
CA ARG A 85 -9.55 -9.26 -0.87
C ARG A 85 -8.55 -9.40 0.26
N TRP A 86 -7.74 -10.46 0.20
CA TRP A 86 -6.75 -10.71 1.22
C TRP A 86 -5.45 -11.25 0.62
N SER A 87 -4.38 -10.94 1.28
CA SER A 87 -3.05 -11.48 1.03
C SER A 87 -2.38 -11.75 2.37
N GLN A 88 -1.24 -12.40 2.38
CA GLN A 88 -0.53 -12.69 3.61
C GLN A 88 0.97 -12.63 3.44
N THR A 89 1.64 -12.38 4.54
CA THR A 89 3.07 -12.63 4.78
C THR A 89 3.23 -13.78 5.78
N GLU A 90 4.45 -14.01 6.26
CA GLU A 90 4.69 -15.00 7.32
C GLU A 90 3.96 -14.61 8.62
N ASP A 91 3.98 -13.35 8.99
CA ASP A 91 3.53 -12.82 10.28
C ASP A 91 2.11 -12.26 10.27
N GLU A 92 1.64 -11.76 9.11
CA GLU A 92 0.41 -10.99 9.00
C GLU A 92 -0.48 -11.47 7.85
N VAL A 93 -1.77 -11.17 7.99
CA VAL A 93 -2.77 -11.26 6.92
C VAL A 93 -3.33 -9.87 6.67
N GLU A 94 -3.15 -9.36 5.47
CA GLU A 94 -3.75 -8.11 5.02
C GLU A 94 -5.11 -8.39 4.38
N VAL A 95 -6.12 -7.66 4.80
CA VAL A 95 -7.48 -7.74 4.24
C VAL A 95 -7.92 -6.34 3.85
N SER A 96 -8.18 -6.14 2.56
CA SER A 96 -8.80 -4.91 2.05
C SER A 96 -10.31 -5.15 1.90
N VAL A 97 -11.10 -4.37 2.61
CA VAL A 97 -12.57 -4.41 2.59
C VAL A 97 -13.09 -3.22 1.82
N ASP A 98 -13.85 -3.45 0.76
CA ASP A 98 -14.44 -2.39 -0.05
C ASP A 98 -15.55 -1.68 0.73
N VAL A 99 -15.54 -0.34 0.72
CA VAL A 99 -16.54 0.51 1.38
C VAL A 99 -17.10 1.52 0.38
N ALA A 100 -18.24 2.13 0.73
CA ALA A 100 -18.86 3.13 -0.13
C ALA A 100 -17.93 4.34 -0.37
N PRO A 101 -17.90 4.87 -1.61
CA PRO A 101 -17.12 6.07 -1.92
C PRO A 101 -17.46 7.24 -1.00
N GLY A 102 -16.44 7.95 -0.56
CA GLY A 102 -16.60 9.07 0.36
C GLY A 102 -16.75 8.68 1.84
N THR A 103 -16.60 7.40 2.18
CA THR A 103 -16.54 6.95 3.58
C THR A 103 -15.36 7.61 4.28
N VAL A 104 -15.60 8.19 5.45
CA VAL A 104 -14.55 8.83 6.25
C VAL A 104 -14.11 7.92 7.39
N SER A 105 -12.84 7.97 7.77
CA SER A 105 -12.28 7.11 8.84
C SER A 105 -13.02 7.22 10.18
N LYS A 106 -13.59 8.39 10.47
CA LYS A 106 -14.38 8.61 11.71
C LYS A 106 -15.67 7.79 11.80
N SER A 107 -16.23 7.40 10.64
CA SER A 107 -17.43 6.54 10.58
C SER A 107 -17.10 5.06 10.60
N VAL A 108 -15.82 4.69 10.48
CA VAL A 108 -15.36 3.30 10.45
C VAL A 108 -15.00 2.83 11.86
N ARG A 109 -15.44 1.63 12.21
CA ARG A 109 -15.05 0.91 13.43
C ARG A 109 -14.68 -0.50 13.07
N VAL A 110 -13.50 -0.93 13.48
CA VAL A 110 -13.02 -2.30 13.31
C VAL A 110 -12.91 -2.94 14.68
N LEU A 111 -13.50 -4.13 14.82
CA LEU A 111 -13.49 -4.91 16.07
C LEU A 111 -12.71 -6.19 15.80
N PHE A 112 -11.68 -6.43 16.61
CA PHE A 112 -10.85 -7.64 16.55
C PHE A 112 -11.18 -8.58 17.69
N LYS A 113 -11.29 -9.87 17.37
CA LYS A 113 -11.39 -10.99 18.31
C LYS A 113 -10.43 -12.09 17.87
N PRO A 114 -10.07 -13.06 18.72
CA PRO A 114 -9.08 -14.08 18.37
C PRO A 114 -9.36 -14.88 17.07
N SER A 115 -10.63 -15.05 16.68
CA SER A 115 -11.00 -15.81 15.49
C SER A 115 -12.03 -15.07 14.61
N GLN A 116 -12.14 -13.76 14.78
CA GLN A 116 -13.12 -12.95 14.05
C GLN A 116 -12.65 -11.51 13.97
N PHE A 117 -12.94 -10.84 12.85
CA PHE A 117 -12.96 -9.38 12.84
C PHE A 117 -14.22 -8.85 12.13
N ILE A 118 -14.65 -7.67 12.53
CA ILE A 118 -15.86 -7.03 12.04
C ILE A 118 -15.53 -5.60 11.63
N VAL A 119 -15.89 -5.22 10.41
CA VAL A 119 -15.80 -3.83 9.93
C VAL A 119 -17.19 -3.24 9.89
N LYS A 120 -17.37 -2.10 10.56
CA LYS A 120 -18.61 -1.32 10.58
C LYS A 120 -18.38 0.08 9.99
N VAL A 121 -19.35 0.54 9.22
CA VAL A 121 -19.38 1.92 8.72
C VAL A 121 -20.73 2.54 9.17
N ASN A 122 -20.69 3.66 9.86
CA ASN A 122 -21.90 4.30 10.45
C ASN A 122 -22.73 3.32 11.32
N ASP A 123 -22.05 2.47 12.11
CA ASP A 123 -22.63 1.40 12.93
C ASP A 123 -23.29 0.24 12.13
N GLU A 124 -23.31 0.30 10.81
CA GLU A 124 -23.73 -0.79 9.94
C GLU A 124 -22.56 -1.77 9.68
N VAL A 125 -22.85 -3.08 9.73
CA VAL A 125 -21.84 -4.11 9.46
C VAL A 125 -21.64 -4.24 7.95
N VAL A 126 -20.45 -3.85 7.49
CA VAL A 126 -20.04 -3.97 6.09
C VAL A 126 -19.35 -5.31 5.82
N CYS A 127 -18.54 -5.76 6.78
CA CYS A 127 -17.84 -7.03 6.68
C CYS A 127 -17.81 -7.71 8.06
N ASP A 128 -18.23 -8.96 8.13
CA ASP A 128 -18.11 -9.83 9.31
C ASP A 128 -17.44 -11.13 8.88
N LEU A 129 -16.21 -11.32 9.29
CA LEU A 129 -15.43 -12.52 9.01
C LEU A 129 -15.21 -13.27 10.32
N SER A 130 -16.14 -14.17 10.60
CA SER A 130 -16.08 -15.12 11.72
C SER A 130 -15.49 -16.45 11.28
N GLY A 131 -14.78 -17.11 12.17
CA GLY A 131 -14.14 -18.39 11.87
C GLY A 131 -12.89 -18.22 11.00
N LEU A 132 -12.01 -17.28 11.33
CA LEU A 132 -10.72 -17.15 10.66
C LEU A 132 -9.95 -18.47 10.67
N HIS A 133 -9.16 -18.69 9.64
CA HIS A 133 -8.40 -19.95 9.44
C HIS A 133 -7.54 -20.34 10.67
N ALA A 134 -6.95 -19.36 11.32
CA ALA A 134 -6.22 -19.55 12.56
C ALA A 134 -6.45 -18.34 13.50
N PRO A 135 -6.14 -18.46 14.80
CA PRO A 135 -6.26 -17.36 15.74
C PRO A 135 -5.29 -16.22 15.41
N ILE A 136 -5.75 -14.99 15.65
CA ILE A 136 -4.97 -13.77 15.55
C ILE A 136 -4.64 -13.21 16.94
N ARG A 137 -3.76 -12.21 17.00
CA ARG A 137 -3.45 -11.39 18.18
C ARG A 137 -4.21 -10.05 18.08
N PRO A 138 -5.39 -9.90 18.70
CA PRO A 138 -6.23 -8.71 18.50
C PRO A 138 -5.58 -7.39 18.92
N ASP A 139 -4.68 -7.42 19.88
CA ASP A 139 -3.92 -6.29 20.41
C ASP A 139 -2.82 -5.78 19.47
N GLU A 140 -2.38 -6.63 18.54
CA GLU A 140 -1.38 -6.30 17.53
C GLU A 140 -2.03 -6.02 16.16
N CYS A 141 -3.33 -6.26 15.99
CA CYS A 141 -4.05 -5.96 14.75
C CYS A 141 -4.27 -4.45 14.59
N THR A 142 -4.15 -3.98 13.37
CA THR A 142 -4.35 -2.57 13.02
C THR A 142 -5.24 -2.41 11.79
N TRP A 143 -5.70 -1.20 11.54
CA TRP A 143 -6.39 -0.89 10.30
C TRP A 143 -6.10 0.54 9.85
N THR A 144 -6.20 0.76 8.55
CA THR A 144 -6.04 2.07 7.92
C THR A 144 -7.13 2.30 6.88
N MET A 145 -7.41 3.56 6.56
CA MET A 145 -8.36 3.93 5.52
C MET A 145 -7.60 4.17 4.22
N GLY A 146 -7.94 3.41 3.18
CA GLY A 146 -7.51 3.64 1.80
C GLY A 146 -8.52 4.47 1.01
N VAL A 147 -8.38 4.49 -0.29
CA VAL A 147 -9.37 5.11 -1.20
C VAL A 147 -10.50 4.10 -1.42
N ASP A 148 -11.68 4.39 -0.85
CA ASP A 148 -12.87 3.53 -0.93
C ASP A 148 -12.67 2.11 -0.39
N GLU A 149 -11.70 1.91 0.48
CA GLU A 149 -11.42 0.63 1.14
C GLU A 149 -10.89 0.82 2.56
N VAL A 150 -11.09 -0.18 3.39
CA VAL A 150 -10.50 -0.31 4.72
C VAL A 150 -9.46 -1.42 4.66
N CYS A 151 -8.19 -1.06 4.84
CA CYS A 151 -7.08 -2.01 4.91
C CYS A 151 -6.90 -2.46 6.36
N VAL A 152 -7.04 -3.74 6.60
CA VAL A 152 -6.95 -4.38 7.92
C VAL A 152 -5.73 -5.28 7.94
N SER A 153 -4.82 -5.08 8.89
CA SER A 153 -3.67 -5.96 9.15
C SER A 153 -3.97 -6.81 10.38
N LEU A 154 -3.99 -8.12 10.17
CA LEU A 154 -4.26 -9.14 11.19
C LEU A 154 -2.94 -9.82 11.56
N ALA A 155 -2.44 -9.61 12.76
CA ALA A 155 -1.26 -10.29 13.28
C ALA A 155 -1.58 -11.77 13.57
N LYS A 156 -0.88 -12.68 12.91
CA LYS A 156 -1.03 -14.11 13.15
C LYS A 156 -0.53 -14.48 14.55
N ARG A 157 -1.24 -15.36 15.22
CA ARG A 157 -0.80 -15.87 16.51
C ARG A 157 0.36 -16.85 16.39
N ASP A 158 0.33 -17.68 15.33
CA ASP A 158 1.36 -18.64 14.97
C ASP A 158 2.03 -18.14 13.67
N ASP A 159 3.19 -17.51 13.79
CA ASP A 159 3.87 -16.76 12.74
C ASP A 159 4.30 -17.62 11.53
N GLU A 160 4.44 -18.93 11.70
CA GLU A 160 4.94 -19.82 10.62
C GLU A 160 3.83 -20.46 9.77
N ARG A 161 2.54 -20.23 10.08
CA ARG A 161 1.45 -20.87 9.34
C ARG A 161 0.95 -20.06 8.16
N SER A 162 1.16 -20.59 6.98
CA SER A 162 0.48 -20.11 5.78
C SER A 162 -1.02 -20.46 5.83
N TRP A 163 -1.88 -19.46 5.72
CA TRP A 163 -3.32 -19.65 5.63
C TRP A 163 -3.72 -20.04 4.21
N ARG A 164 -4.43 -21.14 4.06
CA ARG A 164 -4.92 -21.60 2.74
C ARG A 164 -6.16 -20.84 2.30
N ALA A 165 -6.93 -20.33 3.26
CA ALA A 165 -8.11 -19.52 3.07
C ALA A 165 -8.20 -18.52 4.22
N LEU A 166 -8.90 -17.40 4.05
CA LEU A 166 -9.07 -16.42 5.11
C LEU A 166 -10.00 -16.93 6.22
N VAL A 167 -11.06 -17.64 5.82
CA VAL A 167 -12.02 -18.26 6.71
C VAL A 167 -11.84 -19.79 6.66
N GLY A 168 -11.74 -20.42 7.82
CA GLY A 168 -11.68 -21.87 7.93
C GLY A 168 -13.03 -22.51 7.56
N ALA A 169 -12.99 -23.66 6.92
CA ALA A 169 -14.18 -24.45 6.63
C ALA A 169 -14.66 -25.19 7.89
#